data_5f3661a78ffc7d5af81cf79a7b2dc94a
#
_entry.id   5f3661a78ffc7d5af81cf79a7b2dc94a
#
_cell.length_a   1.000
_cell.length_b   1.000
_cell.length_c   1.000
_cell.angle_alpha   90.00
_cell.angle_beta   90.00
_cell.angle_gamma   90.00
#
_symmetry.space_group_name_H-M   'P 1'
#
loop_
_entity.id
_entity.type
_entity.pdbx_description
1 polymer ?
#
loop_
_entity_poly.entity_id
_entity_poly.type
_entity_poly.pdbx_seq_one_letter_code
_entity_poly.pdbx_strand_id
1 'polypeptide(L)'
;MPLNSRLNGQKKQRNHYSGKKKRHTQKTQLIVNQKTQAIIATAFANGSQHDFDLFKESRCLFSKKICILADSGYLGLGNLHANNQIPAKKSKLHPLTKEQKASNRQLSHERVLVENVIRKLKIFRILSERYRNRRKRFSLRFNLIAAIYNLELECAK
;
A
#
# COMPACT_ATOMS: atom_id res chain seq x y z
N MET A 1 -2.33 0.21 1.25
CA MET A 1 -2.13 0.85 -0.07
C MET A 1 -0.68 0.74 -0.48
N PRO A 2 -0.38 0.56 -1.77
CA PRO A 2 0.99 0.56 -2.25
C PRO A 2 1.51 1.99 -2.44
N LEU A 3 2.69 2.24 -1.91
CA LEU A 3 3.50 3.42 -2.16
C LEU A 3 4.53 3.10 -3.26
N ASN A 4 4.63 3.90 -4.28
CA ASN A 4 5.60 3.72 -5.36
C ASN A 4 6.66 4.82 -5.31
N SER A 5 7.91 4.45 -5.06
CA SER A 5 9.08 5.33 -5.15
C SER A 5 9.76 5.23 -6.51
N ARG A 6 10.22 6.36 -7.05
CA ARG A 6 10.93 6.40 -8.35
C ARG A 6 12.35 5.85 -8.22
N LEU A 7 12.84 5.16 -9.23
CA LEU A 7 14.20 4.64 -9.32
C LEU A 7 14.98 5.29 -10.47
N ASN A 8 16.31 5.33 -10.32
CA ASN A 8 17.21 5.70 -11.42
C ASN A 8 17.25 4.59 -12.48
N GLY A 9 17.23 4.95 -13.76
CA GLY A 9 17.36 4.01 -14.86
C GLY A 9 18.75 3.39 -14.95
N GLN A 10 18.83 2.05 -14.94
CA GLN A 10 20.03 1.26 -15.25
C GLN A 10 19.66 0.14 -16.21
N LYS A 11 20.61 -0.37 -16.99
CA LYS A 11 20.42 -1.53 -17.88
C LYS A 11 19.93 -2.74 -17.07
N LYS A 12 18.91 -3.50 -17.55
CA LYS A 12 18.23 -4.66 -16.93
C LYS A 12 17.10 -4.31 -15.91
N GLN A 13 16.27 -3.31 -16.21
CA GLN A 13 15.23 -2.88 -15.25
C GLN A 13 13.77 -3.19 -15.63
N ARG A 14 13.52 -4.09 -16.60
CA ARG A 14 12.14 -4.46 -17.01
C ARG A 14 11.24 -4.78 -15.81
N ASN A 15 11.75 -5.51 -14.81
CA ASN A 15 11.00 -5.90 -13.61
C ASN A 15 10.61 -4.74 -12.69
N HIS A 16 11.25 -3.59 -12.80
CA HIS A 16 10.93 -2.39 -12.01
C HIS A 16 10.04 -1.40 -12.76
N TYR A 17 9.76 -1.65 -14.05
CA TYR A 17 8.94 -0.75 -14.84
C TYR A 17 7.47 -0.89 -14.49
N SER A 18 6.85 0.19 -14.02
CA SER A 18 5.41 0.27 -13.79
C SER A 18 4.73 0.81 -15.04
N GLY A 19 3.94 -0.01 -15.73
CA GLY A 19 3.17 0.40 -16.90
C GLY A 19 2.20 1.54 -16.58
N LYS A 20 1.56 1.53 -15.41
CA LYS A 20 0.66 2.59 -14.93
C LYS A 20 1.39 3.92 -14.71
N LYS A 21 2.62 3.89 -14.20
CA LYS A 21 3.42 5.09 -13.90
C LYS A 21 4.37 5.48 -15.03
N LYS A 22 4.51 4.64 -16.07
CA LYS A 22 5.44 4.81 -17.21
C LYS A 22 6.87 5.11 -16.79
N ARG A 23 7.35 4.48 -15.71
CA ARG A 23 8.70 4.67 -15.15
C ARG A 23 9.08 3.53 -14.21
N HIS A 24 10.37 3.41 -13.91
CA HIS A 24 10.87 2.45 -12.92
C HIS A 24 10.50 2.89 -11.51
N THR A 25 9.89 1.97 -10.75
CA THR A 25 9.46 2.23 -9.37
C THR A 25 9.76 1.06 -8.46
N GLN A 26 9.91 1.36 -7.18
CA GLN A 26 9.86 0.40 -6.08
C GLN A 26 8.48 0.50 -5.43
N LYS A 27 7.82 -0.63 -5.30
CA LYS A 27 6.51 -0.72 -4.65
C LYS A 27 6.69 -1.04 -3.17
N THR A 28 5.97 -0.36 -2.31
CA THR A 28 5.89 -0.65 -0.87
C THR A 28 4.43 -0.84 -0.50
N GLN A 29 4.12 -1.97 0.13
CA GLN A 29 2.84 -2.21 0.78
C GLN A 29 2.94 -1.76 2.24
N LEU A 30 1.93 -1.06 2.72
CA LEU A 30 1.78 -0.65 4.11
C LEU A 30 0.54 -1.29 4.72
N ILE A 31 0.70 -1.83 5.91
CA ILE A 31 -0.39 -2.29 6.76
C ILE A 31 -0.43 -1.35 7.96
N VAL A 32 -1.56 -0.69 8.14
CA VAL A 32 -1.76 0.38 9.12
C VAL A 32 -2.95 0.02 10.01
N ASN A 33 -2.80 0.21 11.30
CA ASN A 33 -3.92 0.11 12.23
C ASN A 33 -4.84 1.31 12.07
N GLN A 34 -6.11 1.06 11.79
CA GLN A 34 -7.09 2.12 11.52
C GLN A 34 -7.30 3.05 12.73
N LYS A 35 -7.31 2.49 13.95
CA LYS A 35 -7.56 3.27 15.18
C LYS A 35 -6.36 4.09 15.61
N THR A 36 -5.19 3.47 15.65
CA THR A 36 -3.96 4.12 16.14
C THR A 36 -3.17 4.83 15.05
N GLN A 37 -3.46 4.57 13.76
CA GLN A 37 -2.70 5.00 12.59
C GLN A 37 -1.24 4.49 12.56
N ALA A 38 -0.86 3.61 13.48
CA ALA A 38 0.46 3.02 13.53
C ALA A 38 0.69 2.07 12.35
N ILE A 39 1.89 2.08 11.79
CA ILE A 39 2.35 1.15 10.77
C ILE A 39 2.70 -0.17 11.46
N ILE A 40 1.95 -1.24 11.12
CA ILE A 40 2.14 -2.57 11.69
C ILE A 40 3.17 -3.37 10.91
N ALA A 41 3.09 -3.32 9.58
CA ALA A 41 3.97 -4.09 8.71
C ALA A 41 4.20 -3.38 7.37
N THR A 42 5.33 -3.72 6.75
CA THR A 42 5.73 -3.24 5.43
C THR A 42 6.16 -4.42 4.57
N ALA A 43 5.88 -4.38 3.27
CA ALA A 43 6.42 -5.32 2.29
C ALA A 43 6.87 -4.56 1.04
N PHE A 44 7.86 -5.11 0.34
CA PHE A 44 8.53 -4.43 -0.76
C PHE A 44 8.56 -5.30 -2.00
N ALA A 45 8.30 -4.69 -3.15
CA ALA A 45 8.32 -5.37 -4.44
C ALA A 45 8.79 -4.46 -5.57
N ASN A 46 9.07 -5.07 -6.70
CA ASN A 46 9.31 -4.35 -7.94
C ASN A 46 8.04 -3.66 -8.43
N GLY A 47 8.18 -2.52 -9.10
CA GLY A 47 7.03 -1.72 -9.54
C GLY A 47 6.06 -2.41 -10.52
N SER A 48 6.50 -3.47 -11.20
CA SER A 48 5.67 -4.29 -12.09
C SER A 48 4.78 -5.30 -11.36
N GLN A 49 5.16 -5.70 -10.13
CA GLN A 49 4.44 -6.74 -9.38
C GLN A 49 3.02 -6.30 -9.02
N HIS A 50 2.06 -7.22 -9.07
CA HIS A 50 0.68 -6.94 -8.68
C HIS A 50 0.56 -6.75 -7.14
N ASP A 51 -0.36 -5.90 -6.70
CA ASP A 51 -0.51 -5.57 -5.26
C ASP A 51 -0.92 -6.78 -4.42
N PHE A 52 -1.82 -7.60 -4.96
CA PHE A 52 -2.28 -8.82 -4.30
C PHE A 52 -1.18 -9.91 -4.23
N ASP A 53 -0.32 -10.00 -5.25
CA ASP A 53 0.80 -10.94 -5.21
C ASP A 53 1.83 -10.54 -4.16
N LEU A 54 2.11 -9.24 -4.03
CA LEU A 54 2.94 -8.71 -2.96
C LEU A 54 2.36 -9.05 -1.58
N PHE A 55 1.03 -8.97 -1.42
CA PHE A 55 0.37 -9.34 -0.18
C PHE A 55 0.55 -10.82 0.15
N LYS A 56 0.37 -11.72 -0.81
CA LYS A 56 0.60 -13.17 -0.63
C LYS A 56 2.04 -13.47 -0.24
N GLU A 57 3.00 -12.86 -0.92
CA GLU A 57 4.43 -13.04 -0.64
C GLU A 57 4.85 -12.47 0.70
N SER A 58 4.18 -11.44 1.20
CA SER A 58 4.47 -10.84 2.51
C SER A 58 4.19 -11.79 3.68
N ARG A 59 3.40 -12.85 3.45
CA ARG A 59 3.00 -13.86 4.47
C ARG A 59 2.45 -13.23 5.75
N CYS A 60 1.84 -12.05 5.66
CA CYS A 60 1.21 -11.42 6.80
C CYS A 60 -0.02 -12.21 7.22
N LEU A 61 0.03 -12.78 8.42
CA LEU A 61 -1.08 -13.52 9.01
C LEU A 61 -1.90 -12.59 9.91
N PHE A 62 -3.21 -12.64 9.77
CA PHE A 62 -4.15 -11.87 10.58
C PHE A 62 -5.10 -12.81 11.31
N SER A 63 -5.45 -12.46 12.55
CA SER A 63 -6.52 -13.14 13.25
C SER A 63 -7.83 -13.01 12.46
N LYS A 64 -8.63 -14.07 12.39
CA LYS A 64 -9.94 -14.09 11.70
C LYS A 64 -10.91 -13.00 12.20
N LYS A 65 -10.70 -12.48 13.41
CA LYS A 65 -11.50 -11.41 14.01
C LYS A 65 -11.18 -10.02 13.44
N ILE A 66 -10.01 -9.84 12.79
CA ILE A 66 -9.59 -8.55 12.25
C ILE A 66 -10.25 -8.34 10.89
N CYS A 67 -10.90 -7.20 10.70
CA CYS A 67 -11.39 -6.78 9.39
C CYS A 67 -10.26 -6.08 8.62
N ILE A 68 -9.98 -6.55 7.41
CA ILE A 68 -8.96 -5.97 6.52
C ILE A 68 -9.65 -5.08 5.48
N LEU A 69 -9.34 -3.78 5.53
CA LEU A 69 -9.73 -2.83 4.49
C LEU A 69 -8.66 -2.78 3.40
N ALA A 70 -9.03 -3.06 2.17
CA ALA A 70 -8.09 -3.07 1.04
C ALA A 70 -8.61 -2.29 -0.16
N ASP A 71 -7.71 -1.99 -1.10
CA ASP A 71 -8.06 -1.37 -2.38
C ASP A 71 -8.54 -2.41 -3.39
N SER A 72 -9.15 -1.97 -4.46
CA SER A 72 -9.55 -2.80 -5.61
C SER A 72 -8.39 -3.59 -6.26
N GLY A 73 -7.14 -3.22 -5.99
CA GLY A 73 -5.95 -3.99 -6.38
C GLY A 73 -5.77 -5.31 -5.61
N TYR A 74 -6.53 -5.54 -4.54
CA TYR A 74 -6.48 -6.74 -3.70
C TYR A 74 -7.67 -7.69 -3.94
N LEU A 75 -8.23 -7.69 -5.15
CA LEU A 75 -9.25 -8.66 -5.54
C LEU A 75 -8.71 -10.08 -5.35
N GLY A 76 -9.48 -10.92 -4.65
CA GLY A 76 -9.04 -12.27 -4.24
C GLY A 76 -8.63 -12.39 -2.77
N LEU A 77 -8.51 -11.27 -2.03
CA LEU A 77 -8.21 -11.28 -0.59
C LEU A 77 -9.24 -12.11 0.20
N GLY A 78 -10.51 -12.11 -0.22
CA GLY A 78 -11.58 -12.91 0.39
C GLY A 78 -11.28 -14.41 0.46
N ASN A 79 -10.49 -14.94 -0.47
CA ASN A 79 -10.08 -16.35 -0.47
C ASN A 79 -9.02 -16.66 0.60
N LEU A 80 -8.28 -15.64 1.06
CA LEU A 80 -7.24 -15.78 2.08
C LEU A 80 -7.72 -15.34 3.46
N HIS A 81 -8.59 -14.35 3.50
CA HIS A 81 -9.11 -13.78 4.74
C HIS A 81 -10.57 -13.37 4.56
N ALA A 82 -11.49 -14.12 5.16
CA ALA A 82 -12.93 -13.94 4.96
C ALA A 82 -13.45 -12.59 5.45
N ASN A 83 -12.88 -12.08 6.57
CA ASN A 83 -13.30 -10.79 7.13
C ASN A 83 -12.53 -9.65 6.46
N ASN A 84 -12.97 -9.28 5.25
CA ASN A 84 -12.35 -8.20 4.47
C ASN A 84 -13.41 -7.29 3.84
N GLN A 85 -13.01 -6.07 3.52
CA GLN A 85 -13.81 -5.09 2.80
C GLN A 85 -12.98 -4.52 1.65
N ILE A 86 -13.45 -4.78 0.42
CA ILE A 86 -12.84 -4.34 -0.82
C ILE A 86 -13.90 -3.61 -1.64
N PRO A 87 -13.59 -2.45 -2.23
CA PRO A 87 -14.55 -1.72 -3.06
C PRO A 87 -14.96 -2.56 -4.30
N ALA A 88 -16.25 -2.59 -4.55
CA ALA A 88 -16.80 -3.22 -5.75
C ALA A 88 -16.28 -2.51 -7.01
N LYS A 89 -15.82 -3.30 -7.99
CA LYS A 89 -15.26 -2.78 -9.23
C LYS A 89 -16.35 -2.62 -10.28
N LYS A 90 -16.41 -1.47 -10.94
CA LYS A 90 -17.27 -1.24 -12.10
C LYS A 90 -16.76 -2.06 -13.29
N SER A 91 -17.65 -2.77 -13.96
CA SER A 91 -17.42 -3.42 -15.26
C SER A 91 -18.29 -2.77 -16.33
N LYS A 92 -17.94 -2.96 -17.60
CA LYS A 92 -18.77 -2.46 -18.74
C LYS A 92 -20.15 -3.14 -18.76
N LEU A 93 -20.19 -4.44 -18.41
CA LEU A 93 -21.41 -5.25 -18.42
C LEU A 93 -22.22 -5.14 -17.13
N HIS A 94 -21.56 -4.79 -16.00
CA HIS A 94 -22.21 -4.70 -14.69
C HIS A 94 -21.90 -3.32 -14.06
N PRO A 95 -22.77 -2.32 -14.28
CA PRO A 95 -22.67 -1.03 -13.61
C PRO A 95 -22.93 -1.20 -12.11
N LEU A 96 -22.24 -0.38 -11.29
CA LEU A 96 -22.42 -0.41 -9.83
C LEU A 96 -23.84 -0.01 -9.44
N THR A 97 -24.47 -0.78 -8.54
CA THR A 97 -25.75 -0.43 -7.91
C THR A 97 -25.61 0.80 -7.02
N LYS A 98 -26.76 1.41 -6.62
CA LYS A 98 -26.75 2.55 -5.68
C LYS A 98 -26.12 2.17 -4.33
N GLU A 99 -26.40 0.95 -3.83
CA GLU A 99 -25.86 0.41 -2.58
C GLU A 99 -24.35 0.21 -2.67
N GLN A 100 -23.87 -0.40 -3.76
CA GLN A 100 -22.42 -0.57 -4.00
C GLN A 100 -21.68 0.77 -4.10
N LYS A 101 -22.31 1.79 -4.69
CA LYS A 101 -21.73 3.14 -4.73
C LYS A 101 -21.63 3.75 -3.33
N ALA A 102 -22.68 3.59 -2.50
CA ALA A 102 -22.69 4.08 -1.12
C ALA A 102 -21.62 3.37 -0.28
N SER A 103 -21.53 2.04 -0.36
CA SER A 103 -20.51 1.24 0.31
C SER A 103 -19.09 1.64 -0.14
N ASN A 104 -18.86 1.78 -1.44
CA ASN A 104 -17.57 2.24 -1.97
C ASN A 104 -17.19 3.63 -1.47
N ARG A 105 -18.16 4.53 -1.30
CA ARG A 105 -17.93 5.88 -0.75
C ARG A 105 -17.51 5.82 0.72
N GLN A 106 -18.18 4.99 1.52
CA GLN A 106 -17.82 4.77 2.92
C GLN A 106 -16.39 4.21 3.03
N LEU A 107 -16.08 3.13 2.30
CA LEU A 107 -14.74 2.55 2.27
C LEU A 107 -13.67 3.55 1.81
N SER A 108 -14.00 4.41 0.85
CA SER A 108 -13.10 5.48 0.42
C SER A 108 -12.79 6.45 1.56
N HIS A 109 -13.79 6.80 2.34
CA HIS A 109 -13.63 7.69 3.51
C HIS A 109 -12.73 7.07 4.58
N GLU A 110 -12.91 5.79 4.88
CA GLU A 110 -12.07 5.06 5.83
C GLU A 110 -10.60 4.94 5.35
N ARG A 111 -10.39 4.85 4.04
CA ARG A 111 -9.05 4.78 3.43
C ARG A 111 -8.27 6.10 3.50
N VAL A 112 -8.93 7.23 3.68
CA VAL A 112 -8.27 8.54 3.84
C VAL A 112 -7.25 8.51 4.99
N LEU A 113 -7.49 7.74 6.06
CA LEU A 113 -6.55 7.59 7.17
C LEU A 113 -5.19 7.01 6.69
N VAL A 114 -5.22 5.98 5.86
CA VAL A 114 -4.00 5.39 5.28
C VAL A 114 -3.31 6.35 4.32
N GLU A 115 -4.08 7.12 3.55
CA GLU A 115 -3.53 8.15 2.66
C GLU A 115 -2.84 9.26 3.45
N ASN A 116 -3.37 9.63 4.62
CA ASN A 116 -2.74 10.58 5.54
C ASN A 116 -1.41 10.03 6.08
N VAL A 117 -1.34 8.76 6.49
CA VAL A 117 -0.09 8.12 6.90
C VAL A 117 0.94 8.16 5.76
N ILE A 118 0.53 7.78 4.54
CA ILE A 118 1.40 7.84 3.35
C ILE A 118 1.89 9.28 3.08
N ARG A 119 1.02 10.28 3.26
CA ARG A 119 1.38 11.69 3.09
C ARG A 119 2.44 12.13 4.11
N LYS A 120 2.30 11.75 5.38
CA LYS A 120 3.30 12.01 6.42
C LYS A 120 4.64 11.34 6.10
N LEU A 121 4.66 10.09 5.67
CA LEU A 121 5.89 9.42 5.22
C LEU A 121 6.56 10.14 4.03
N LYS A 122 5.78 10.73 3.13
CA LYS A 122 6.30 11.45 1.96
C LYS A 122 6.91 12.81 2.27
N ILE A 123 6.81 13.33 3.48
CA ILE A 123 7.57 14.50 3.94
C ILE A 123 9.06 14.20 3.81
N PHE A 124 9.47 12.97 4.05
CA PHE A 124 10.84 12.52 3.81
C PHE A 124 11.11 12.45 2.30
N ARG A 125 11.94 13.35 1.78
CA ARG A 125 12.26 13.50 0.35
C ARG A 125 12.76 12.21 -0.29
N ILE A 126 13.42 11.34 0.46
CA ILE A 126 13.88 10.03 0.00
C ILE A 126 12.73 9.11 -0.47
N LEU A 127 11.50 9.31 0.02
CA LEU A 127 10.30 8.55 -0.37
C LEU A 127 9.45 9.25 -1.43
N SER A 128 9.49 10.58 -1.49
CA SER A 128 8.68 11.38 -2.43
C SER A 128 9.39 11.66 -3.74
N GLU A 129 10.72 11.80 -3.71
CA GLU A 129 11.54 12.13 -4.87
C GLU A 129 12.10 10.88 -5.57
N ARG A 130 12.98 11.12 -6.56
CA ARG A 130 13.70 10.06 -7.26
C ARG A 130 14.73 9.43 -6.33
N TYR A 131 14.56 8.13 -6.05
CA TYR A 131 15.48 7.39 -5.18
C TYR A 131 16.85 7.23 -5.86
N ARG A 132 17.89 7.83 -5.30
CA ARG A 132 19.26 7.89 -5.86
C ARG A 132 20.23 6.90 -5.22
N ASN A 133 19.82 6.22 -4.16
CA ASN A 133 20.65 5.31 -3.39
C ASN A 133 20.59 3.85 -3.90
N ARG A 134 21.44 2.97 -3.38
CA ARG A 134 21.43 1.53 -3.71
C ARG A 134 20.09 0.90 -3.31
N ARG A 135 19.42 0.25 -4.26
CA ARG A 135 18.10 -0.40 -4.08
C ARG A 135 18.06 -1.42 -2.95
N LYS A 136 19.13 -2.19 -2.75
CA LYS A 136 19.23 -3.19 -1.65
C LYS A 136 18.94 -2.61 -0.26
N ARG A 137 19.15 -1.32 -0.06
CA ARG A 137 18.92 -0.65 1.23
C ARG A 137 17.64 0.17 1.27
N PHE A 138 16.78 0.07 0.26
CA PHE A 138 15.52 0.82 0.23
C PHE A 138 14.60 0.41 1.37
N SER A 139 14.38 -0.90 1.57
CA SER A 139 13.54 -1.44 2.63
C SER A 139 14.01 -1.03 4.02
N LEU A 140 15.32 -1.11 4.28
CA LEU A 140 15.91 -0.66 5.55
C LEU A 140 15.60 0.81 5.84
N ARG A 141 15.83 1.69 4.85
CA ARG A 141 15.57 3.13 5.01
C ARG A 141 14.09 3.43 5.17
N PHE A 142 13.24 2.74 4.43
CA PHE A 142 11.81 2.88 4.56
C PHE A 142 11.34 2.46 5.96
N ASN A 143 11.81 1.32 6.47
CA ASN A 143 11.45 0.83 7.79
C ASN A 143 11.94 1.75 8.91
N LEU A 144 13.12 2.36 8.74
CA LEU A 144 13.61 3.38 9.68
C LEU A 144 12.66 4.59 9.73
N ILE A 145 12.22 5.10 8.58
CA ILE A 145 11.27 6.21 8.51
C ILE A 145 9.91 5.81 9.12
N ALA A 146 9.44 4.58 8.85
CA ALA A 146 8.22 4.06 9.44
C ALA A 146 8.30 3.94 10.98
N ALA A 147 9.47 3.54 11.51
CA ALA A 147 9.72 3.49 12.95
C ALA A 147 9.72 4.89 13.58
N ILE A 148 10.36 5.87 12.94
CA ILE A 148 10.33 7.28 13.38
C ILE A 148 8.88 7.79 13.41
N TYR A 149 8.10 7.52 12.36
CA TYR A 149 6.70 7.89 12.30
C TYR A 149 5.89 7.28 13.45
N ASN A 150 6.09 5.99 13.76
CA ASN A 150 5.41 5.34 14.87
C ASN A 150 5.83 5.93 16.23
N LEU A 151 7.11 6.24 16.39
CA LEU A 151 7.63 6.91 17.59
C LEU A 151 6.98 8.29 17.81
N GLU A 152 6.88 9.09 16.75
CA GLU A 152 6.18 10.39 16.80
C GLU A 152 4.72 10.25 17.22
N LEU A 153 4.03 9.18 16.76
CA LEU A 153 2.65 8.91 17.17
C LEU A 153 2.53 8.55 18.65
N GLU A 154 3.52 7.87 19.21
CA GLU A 154 3.56 7.51 20.64
C GLU A 154 3.85 8.74 21.51
N CYS A 155 4.77 9.60 21.07
CA CYS A 155 5.12 10.82 21.78
C CYS A 155 4.01 11.90 21.74
N ALA A 156 3.10 11.83 20.78
CA ALA A 156 2.00 12.79 20.61
C ALA A 156 0.72 12.43 21.39
N LYS A 157 0.74 11.35 22.16
CA LYS A 157 -0.35 10.94 23.07
C LYS A 157 -0.15 11.51 24.46
#